data_ac3e7659411bd9da9db768c6566a2233
#
_entry.id   ac3e7659411bd9da9db768c6566a2233
#
_cell.length_a   1.000
_cell.length_b   1.000
_cell.length_c   1.000
_cell.angle_alpha   90.00
_cell.angle_beta   90.00
_cell.angle_gamma   90.00
#
_symmetry.space_group_name_H-M   'P 1'
#
loop_
_entity.id
_entity.type
_entity.pdbx_description
1 polymer ?
#
loop_
_entity_poly.entity_id
_entity_poly.type
_entity_poly.pdbx_seq_one_letter_code
_entity_poly.pdbx_strand_id
1 'polypeptide(L)'
;MQKNDLFRKDGSVFRILAIQSDSILAIDCLKRTMPHWITPESAVLCTEEDLRELTDIELFDMESLDPATKRVIHERFTLAAGVLPFLADEKMRTYAIKAISEEKGISTQTLRNYLCLYLAFQDLSALAPKRSADGRALTKDEKNMRWALNRYFYTQHKN
;
A
#
# COMPACT_ATOMS: atom_id res chain seq x y z
N MET A 1 -14.08 -17.14 -4.64
CA MET A 1 -13.00 -16.17 -4.38
C MET A 1 -12.05 -16.12 -5.54
N GLN A 2 -11.64 -14.93 -5.89
CA GLN A 2 -10.76 -14.72 -7.03
C GLN A 2 -9.62 -13.80 -6.61
N LYS A 3 -8.57 -13.76 -7.44
CA LYS A 3 -7.46 -12.84 -7.24
C LYS A 3 -7.99 -11.41 -7.13
N ASN A 4 -7.45 -10.66 -6.20
CA ASN A 4 -7.79 -9.28 -5.87
C ASN A 4 -9.10 -9.09 -5.10
N ASP A 5 -9.82 -10.15 -4.82
CA ASP A 5 -10.99 -10.06 -3.94
C ASP A 5 -10.55 -9.70 -2.52
N LEU A 6 -11.45 -9.03 -1.81
CA LEU A 6 -11.27 -8.70 -0.40
C LEU A 6 -12.15 -9.57 0.46
N PHE A 7 -11.66 -9.94 1.63
CA PHE A 7 -12.47 -10.68 2.59
C PHE A 7 -12.12 -10.26 4.01
N ARG A 8 -13.08 -10.47 4.90
CA ARG A 8 -12.87 -10.22 6.33
C ARG A 8 -12.57 -11.53 7.01
N LYS A 9 -11.64 -11.48 7.91
CA LYS A 9 -11.29 -12.63 8.74
C LYS A 9 -10.55 -12.13 9.97
N ASP A 10 -10.91 -12.64 11.12
CA ASP A 10 -10.20 -12.35 12.39
C ASP A 10 -10.06 -10.84 12.65
N GLY A 11 -11.08 -10.10 12.33
CA GLY A 11 -11.10 -8.67 12.63
C GLY A 11 -10.30 -7.79 11.68
N SER A 12 -9.85 -8.34 10.56
CA SER A 12 -9.11 -7.56 9.57
C SER A 12 -9.67 -7.78 8.17
N VAL A 13 -9.15 -7.02 7.21
CA VAL A 13 -9.53 -7.14 5.81
C VAL A 13 -8.30 -7.59 5.04
N PHE A 14 -8.45 -8.64 4.26
CA PHE A 14 -7.37 -9.22 3.48
C PHE A 14 -7.67 -9.14 1.99
N ARG A 15 -6.62 -8.98 1.20
CA ARG A 15 -6.74 -9.06 -0.26
C ARG A 15 -6.06 -10.31 -0.75
N ILE A 16 -6.73 -11.01 -1.67
CA ILE A 16 -6.20 -12.23 -2.26
C ILE A 16 -5.21 -11.87 -3.37
N LEU A 17 -3.98 -12.33 -3.24
CA LEU A 17 -2.92 -12.05 -4.22
C LEU A 17 -2.68 -13.21 -5.17
N ALA A 18 -2.93 -14.43 -4.70
CA ALA A 18 -2.77 -15.64 -5.53
C ALA A 18 -3.57 -16.76 -4.90
N ILE A 19 -3.94 -17.73 -5.73
CA ILE A 19 -4.71 -18.88 -5.27
C ILE A 19 -3.98 -20.13 -5.75
N GLN A 20 -3.78 -21.08 -4.83
CA GLN A 20 -3.10 -22.33 -5.15
C GLN A 20 -3.78 -23.44 -4.37
N SER A 21 -4.46 -24.33 -5.09
CA SER A 21 -5.25 -25.42 -4.46
C SER A 21 -6.18 -24.86 -3.40
N ASP A 22 -6.02 -25.30 -2.16
CA ASP A 22 -6.87 -24.88 -1.04
C ASP A 22 -6.34 -23.69 -0.29
N SER A 23 -5.24 -23.12 -0.75
CA SER A 23 -4.59 -22.01 -0.05
C SER A 23 -4.67 -20.74 -0.86
N ILE A 24 -4.70 -19.61 -0.17
CA ILE A 24 -4.65 -18.31 -0.81
C ILE A 24 -3.50 -17.53 -0.21
N LEU A 25 -2.82 -16.79 -1.08
CA LEU A 25 -1.80 -15.85 -0.63
C LEU A 25 -2.52 -14.54 -0.38
N ALA A 26 -2.51 -14.06 0.84
CA ALA A 26 -3.28 -12.88 1.21
C ALA A 26 -2.46 -11.89 2.01
N ILE A 27 -2.79 -10.62 1.85
CA ILE A 27 -2.16 -9.55 2.60
C ILE A 27 -3.20 -8.90 3.51
N ASP A 28 -2.81 -8.64 4.74
CA ASP A 28 -3.65 -7.90 5.69
C ASP A 28 -3.60 -6.42 5.28
N CYS A 29 -4.70 -5.92 4.78
CA CYS A 29 -4.76 -4.55 4.26
C CYS A 29 -4.73 -3.49 5.35
N LEU A 30 -5.14 -3.84 6.55
CA LEU A 30 -5.18 -2.88 7.65
C LEU A 30 -3.84 -2.81 8.37
N LYS A 31 -3.22 -3.95 8.63
CA LYS A 31 -1.91 -3.98 9.28
C LYS A 31 -0.76 -3.83 8.30
N ARG A 32 -1.00 -4.22 7.07
CA ARG A 32 -0.02 -4.14 5.98
C ARG A 32 1.27 -4.88 6.31
N THR A 33 1.09 -6.09 6.84
CA THR A 33 2.20 -7.00 7.04
C THR A 33 2.43 -7.81 5.76
N MET A 34 3.58 -8.47 5.67
CA MET A 34 3.91 -9.21 4.45
C MET A 34 2.91 -10.35 4.21
N PRO A 35 2.66 -10.69 2.94
CA PRO A 35 1.66 -11.70 2.61
C PRO A 35 1.99 -13.08 3.16
N HIS A 36 0.95 -13.84 3.44
CA HIS A 36 1.08 -15.23 3.90
C HIS A 36 0.10 -16.13 3.19
N TRP A 37 0.46 -17.39 3.06
CA TRP A 37 -0.46 -18.41 2.57
C TRP A 37 -1.36 -18.83 3.72
N ILE A 38 -2.66 -18.75 3.50
CA ILE A 38 -3.65 -19.11 4.52
C ILE A 38 -4.77 -19.91 3.86
N THR A 39 -5.60 -20.56 4.69
CA THR A 39 -6.79 -21.22 4.21
C THR A 39 -7.96 -20.23 4.37
N PRO A 40 -8.93 -20.25 3.44
CA PRO A 40 -10.00 -19.25 3.47
C PRO A 40 -11.14 -19.59 4.42
N GLU A 41 -10.89 -20.38 5.45
CA GLU A 41 -11.93 -20.73 6.40
C GLU A 41 -12.43 -19.49 7.15
N SER A 42 -13.73 -19.40 7.33
CA SER A 42 -14.37 -18.28 8.02
C SER A 42 -14.16 -16.94 7.35
N ALA A 43 -13.76 -16.94 6.08
CA ALA A 43 -13.58 -15.71 5.33
C ALA A 43 -14.91 -15.25 4.76
N VAL A 44 -15.21 -13.96 4.87
CA VAL A 44 -16.44 -13.37 4.35
C VAL A 44 -16.06 -12.29 3.36
N LEU A 45 -16.50 -12.42 2.11
CA LEU A 45 -16.15 -11.43 1.09
C LEU A 45 -16.66 -10.05 1.48
N CYS A 46 -15.91 -9.04 1.15
CA CYS A 46 -16.29 -7.66 1.39
C CYS A 46 -15.87 -6.81 0.19
N THR A 47 -16.12 -5.50 0.26
CA THR A 47 -15.94 -4.62 -0.87
C THR A 47 -14.77 -3.67 -0.67
N GLU A 48 -14.35 -3.03 -1.77
CA GLU A 48 -13.33 -1.98 -1.70
C GLU A 48 -13.79 -0.84 -0.80
N GLU A 49 -15.08 -0.57 -0.79
CA GLU A 49 -15.63 0.48 0.03
C GLU A 49 -15.50 0.14 1.52
N ASP A 50 -15.72 -1.13 1.85
CA ASP A 50 -15.52 -1.60 3.23
C ASP A 50 -14.07 -1.34 3.66
N LEU A 51 -13.12 -1.61 2.78
CA LEU A 51 -11.73 -1.37 3.08
C LEU A 51 -11.46 0.12 3.29
N ARG A 52 -12.02 0.96 2.43
CA ARG A 52 -11.82 2.41 2.55
C ARG A 52 -12.33 2.97 3.86
N GLU A 53 -13.40 2.42 4.36
CA GLU A 53 -13.97 2.87 5.62
C GLU A 53 -13.12 2.51 6.82
N LEU A 54 -12.35 1.43 6.70
CA LEU A 54 -11.55 0.92 7.81
C LEU A 54 -10.09 1.35 7.78
N THR A 55 -9.59 1.75 6.62
CA THR A 55 -8.17 2.09 6.48
C THR A 55 -7.92 3.57 6.77
N ASP A 56 -6.68 3.85 7.19
CA ASP A 56 -6.21 5.21 7.37
C ASP A 56 -5.49 5.74 6.13
N ILE A 57 -5.37 4.92 5.09
CA ILE A 57 -4.68 5.31 3.86
C ILE A 57 -5.62 6.06 2.94
N GLU A 58 -5.15 7.21 2.47
CA GLU A 58 -5.91 8.01 1.54
C GLU A 58 -5.51 7.68 0.10
N LEU A 59 -6.50 7.47 -0.76
CA LEU A 59 -6.25 7.20 -2.17
C LEU A 59 -6.65 8.42 -2.98
N PHE A 60 -5.96 8.64 -4.10
CA PHE A 60 -6.15 9.82 -4.93
C PHE A 60 -6.39 9.43 -6.38
N ASP A 61 -7.02 10.33 -7.12
CA ASP A 61 -7.07 10.22 -8.56
C ASP A 61 -5.69 10.62 -9.08
N MET A 62 -5.01 9.70 -9.74
CA MET A 62 -3.65 9.94 -10.23
C MET A 62 -3.57 11.19 -11.10
N GLU A 63 -4.60 11.45 -11.88
CA GLU A 63 -4.56 12.59 -12.78
C GLU A 63 -4.64 13.92 -12.05
N SER A 64 -5.15 13.92 -10.85
CA SER A 64 -5.25 15.14 -10.05
C SER A 64 -3.96 15.48 -9.32
N LEU A 65 -2.97 14.58 -9.34
CA LEU A 65 -1.72 14.79 -8.63
C LEU A 65 -0.73 15.57 -9.47
N ASP A 66 0.12 16.34 -8.80
CA ASP A 66 1.14 17.11 -9.50
C ASP A 66 2.24 16.20 -10.06
N PRO A 67 3.01 16.66 -11.06
CA PRO A 67 4.03 15.82 -11.68
C PRO A 67 5.10 15.32 -10.71
N ALA A 68 5.46 16.11 -9.73
CA ALA A 68 6.47 15.70 -8.76
C ALA A 68 5.98 14.53 -7.92
N THR A 69 4.72 14.59 -7.48
CA THR A 69 4.11 13.51 -6.70
C THR A 69 3.99 12.25 -7.55
N LYS A 70 3.55 12.39 -8.81
CA LYS A 70 3.46 11.24 -9.71
C LYS A 70 4.81 10.56 -9.90
N ARG A 71 5.87 11.34 -10.01
CA ARG A 71 7.21 10.80 -10.17
C ARG A 71 7.62 9.96 -8.97
N VAL A 72 7.33 10.45 -7.77
CA VAL A 72 7.64 9.70 -6.55
C VAL A 72 6.86 8.39 -6.52
N ILE A 73 5.58 8.43 -6.87
CA ILE A 73 4.76 7.23 -6.91
C ILE A 73 5.34 6.20 -7.88
N HIS A 74 5.72 6.65 -9.07
CA HIS A 74 6.27 5.73 -10.06
C HIS A 74 7.62 5.16 -9.63
N GLU A 75 8.45 5.95 -8.97
CA GLU A 75 9.72 5.46 -8.44
C GLU A 75 9.47 4.38 -7.40
N ARG A 76 8.55 4.61 -6.49
CA ARG A 76 8.23 3.65 -5.45
C ARG A 76 7.63 2.39 -6.03
N PHE A 77 6.76 2.54 -7.01
CA PHE A 77 6.16 1.39 -7.67
C PHE A 77 7.22 0.57 -8.42
N THR A 78 8.16 1.23 -9.09
CA THR A 78 9.23 0.54 -9.79
C THR A 78 10.04 -0.34 -8.84
N LEU A 79 10.32 0.16 -7.64
CA LEU A 79 11.02 -0.62 -6.64
C LEU A 79 10.19 -1.83 -6.20
N ALA A 80 8.94 -1.61 -5.87
CA ALA A 80 8.05 -2.69 -5.43
C ALA A 80 7.82 -3.70 -6.56
N ALA A 81 7.72 -3.24 -7.79
CA ALA A 81 7.45 -4.09 -8.93
C ALA A 81 8.53 -5.15 -9.14
N GLY A 82 9.76 -4.87 -8.72
CA GLY A 82 10.84 -5.84 -8.81
C GLY A 82 10.63 -7.07 -7.95
N VAL A 83 9.79 -6.96 -6.94
CA VAL A 83 9.50 -8.08 -6.02
C VAL A 83 8.29 -8.89 -6.51
N LEU A 84 7.41 -8.29 -7.31
CA LEU A 84 6.14 -8.93 -7.67
C LEU A 84 6.29 -10.33 -8.30
N PRO A 85 7.25 -10.59 -9.19
CA PRO A 85 7.38 -11.93 -9.77
C PRO A 85 7.71 -13.01 -8.75
N PHE A 86 8.23 -12.63 -7.59
CA PHE A 86 8.68 -13.57 -6.57
C PHE A 86 7.75 -13.65 -5.37
N LEU A 87 6.57 -13.07 -5.51
CA LEU A 87 5.69 -12.84 -4.37
C LEU A 87 5.24 -14.13 -3.69
N ALA A 88 4.97 -15.17 -4.48
CA ALA A 88 4.42 -16.42 -3.96
C ALA A 88 5.43 -17.29 -3.21
N ASP A 89 6.72 -17.07 -3.42
CA ASP A 89 7.77 -17.85 -2.78
C ASP A 89 8.48 -16.99 -1.75
N GLU A 90 8.31 -17.32 -0.48
CA GLU A 90 8.85 -16.51 0.60
C GLU A 90 10.36 -16.30 0.52
N LYS A 91 11.09 -17.35 0.19
CA LYS A 91 12.54 -17.24 0.10
C LYS A 91 12.97 -16.36 -1.06
N MET A 92 12.37 -16.54 -2.22
CA MET A 92 12.69 -15.74 -3.38
C MET A 92 12.28 -14.30 -3.17
N ARG A 93 11.15 -14.10 -2.53
CA ARG A 93 10.65 -12.76 -2.20
C ARG A 93 11.62 -12.04 -1.27
N THR A 94 12.08 -12.71 -0.23
CA THR A 94 13.02 -12.14 0.73
C THR A 94 14.35 -11.80 0.04
N TYR A 95 14.80 -12.69 -0.83
CA TYR A 95 16.03 -12.47 -1.59
C TYR A 95 15.89 -11.25 -2.51
N ALA A 96 14.77 -11.14 -3.22
CA ALA A 96 14.53 -10.02 -4.12
C ALA A 96 14.48 -8.70 -3.36
N ILE A 97 13.83 -8.67 -2.21
CA ILE A 97 13.75 -7.48 -1.38
C ILE A 97 15.15 -7.04 -0.97
N LYS A 98 15.96 -7.99 -0.52
CA LYS A 98 17.32 -7.69 -0.07
C LYS A 98 18.17 -7.18 -1.23
N ALA A 99 18.09 -7.83 -2.37
CA ALA A 99 18.89 -7.46 -3.54
C ALA A 99 18.55 -6.06 -4.04
N ILE A 100 17.27 -5.74 -4.14
CA ILE A 100 16.83 -4.44 -4.61
C ILE A 100 17.21 -3.35 -3.59
N SER A 101 17.03 -3.65 -2.32
CA SER A 101 17.36 -2.73 -1.24
C SER A 101 18.84 -2.35 -1.28
N GLU A 102 19.70 -3.33 -1.47
CA GLU A 102 21.16 -3.10 -1.56
C GLU A 102 21.53 -2.31 -2.82
N GLU A 103 20.92 -2.68 -3.95
CA GLU A 103 21.21 -2.02 -5.21
C GLU A 103 20.77 -0.57 -5.22
N LYS A 104 19.62 -0.29 -4.65
CA LYS A 104 19.03 1.05 -4.71
C LYS A 104 19.32 1.91 -3.48
N GLY A 105 19.98 1.36 -2.49
CA GLY A 105 20.37 2.12 -1.31
C GLY A 105 19.22 2.51 -0.41
N ILE A 106 18.18 1.68 -0.34
CA ILE A 106 17.06 1.91 0.55
C ILE A 106 16.96 0.77 1.56
N SER A 107 16.29 1.00 2.67
CA SER A 107 16.15 -0.06 3.67
C SER A 107 15.16 -1.11 3.20
N THR A 108 15.34 -2.33 3.69
CA THR A 108 14.38 -3.40 3.38
C THR A 108 13.00 -3.06 3.92
N GLN A 109 12.94 -2.38 5.06
CA GLN A 109 11.66 -2.00 5.64
C GLN A 109 10.93 -1.00 4.75
N THR A 110 11.64 -0.04 4.19
CA THR A 110 11.05 0.93 3.26
C THR A 110 10.49 0.23 2.03
N LEU A 111 11.24 -0.71 1.47
CA LEU A 111 10.79 -1.45 0.31
C LEU A 111 9.56 -2.31 0.65
N ARG A 112 9.56 -2.96 1.81
CA ARG A 112 8.40 -3.73 2.27
C ARG A 112 7.17 -2.84 2.43
N ASN A 113 7.36 -1.64 2.94
CA ASN A 113 6.24 -0.71 3.11
C ASN A 113 5.61 -0.35 1.77
N TYR A 114 6.43 -0.04 0.77
CA TYR A 114 5.93 0.28 -0.57
C TYR A 114 5.20 -0.93 -1.17
N LEU A 115 5.80 -2.09 -1.05
CA LEU A 115 5.21 -3.31 -1.57
C LEU A 115 3.86 -3.60 -0.93
N CYS A 116 3.80 -3.54 0.39
CA CYS A 116 2.56 -3.85 1.10
C CYS A 116 1.46 -2.84 0.81
N LEU A 117 1.80 -1.57 0.68
CA LEU A 117 0.80 -0.56 0.30
C LEU A 117 0.21 -0.86 -1.06
N TYR A 118 1.06 -1.14 -2.03
CA TYR A 118 0.57 -1.46 -3.37
C TYR A 118 -0.27 -2.73 -3.37
N LEU A 119 0.20 -3.78 -2.71
CA LEU A 119 -0.52 -5.05 -2.68
C LEU A 119 -1.87 -4.93 -2.00
N ALA A 120 -1.93 -4.18 -0.91
CA ALA A 120 -3.17 -4.05 -0.14
C ALA A 120 -4.24 -3.31 -0.93
N PHE A 121 -3.88 -2.25 -1.62
CA PHE A 121 -4.86 -1.38 -2.26
C PHE A 121 -4.96 -1.55 -3.77
N GLN A 122 -3.93 -2.13 -4.40
CA GLN A 122 -3.87 -2.30 -5.86
C GLN A 122 -4.10 -0.97 -6.58
N ASP A 123 -3.59 0.09 -5.99
CA ASP A 123 -3.79 1.46 -6.45
C ASP A 123 -2.47 2.19 -6.32
N LEU A 124 -1.96 2.72 -7.41
CA LEU A 124 -0.69 3.42 -7.40
C LEU A 124 -0.68 4.61 -6.45
N SER A 125 -1.81 5.27 -6.29
CA SER A 125 -1.88 6.45 -5.44
C SER A 125 -1.64 6.13 -3.96
N ALA A 126 -1.75 4.85 -3.57
CA ALA A 126 -1.41 4.44 -2.21
C ALA A 126 0.08 4.69 -1.91
N LEU A 127 0.89 4.80 -2.96
CA LEU A 127 2.33 5.04 -2.82
C LEU A 127 2.69 6.52 -2.76
N ALA A 128 1.70 7.39 -2.74
CA ALA A 128 1.96 8.83 -2.65
C ALA A 128 2.71 9.14 -1.37
N PRO A 129 3.60 10.14 -1.39
CA PRO A 129 4.29 10.54 -0.17
C PRO A 129 3.27 10.91 0.89
N LYS A 130 3.52 10.47 2.11
CA LYS A 130 2.65 10.79 3.20
C LYS A 130 2.69 12.29 3.43
N ARG A 131 1.52 12.90 3.40
CA ARG A 131 1.44 14.34 3.58
C ARG A 131 1.39 14.65 5.06
N SER A 132 2.40 15.35 5.55
CA SER A 132 2.41 15.73 6.94
C SER A 132 1.47 16.87 7.06
N ALA A 133 0.24 16.56 7.35
CA ALA A 133 -0.81 17.51 7.47
C ALA A 133 -1.00 18.31 6.20
N ASP A 134 0.00 18.44 5.43
CA ASP A 134 -0.06 19.16 4.19
C ASP A 134 0.73 18.47 3.11
N GLY A 135 1.22 17.30 3.38
CA GLY A 135 1.84 16.50 2.36
C GLY A 135 3.29 16.79 2.09
N ARG A 136 3.98 17.42 2.97
CA ARG A 136 5.41 17.61 2.77
C ARG A 136 6.12 17.73 4.10
N ALA A 137 7.44 17.59 4.03
CA ALA A 137 8.25 17.77 5.21
C ALA A 137 8.34 19.24 5.51
N LEU A 138 7.89 19.64 6.69
CA LEU A 138 7.83 21.03 7.07
C LEU A 138 8.30 21.20 8.51
N THR A 139 8.64 22.41 8.87
CA THR A 139 8.88 22.73 10.26
C THR A 139 7.56 22.55 11.01
N LYS A 140 7.65 22.46 12.31
CA LYS A 140 6.46 22.26 13.11
C LYS A 140 5.44 23.37 12.92
N ASP A 141 5.90 24.62 12.90
CA ASP A 141 5.00 25.73 12.70
C ASP A 141 4.41 25.74 11.32
N GLU A 142 5.24 25.45 10.33
CA GLU A 142 4.76 25.33 8.98
C GLU A 142 3.78 24.20 8.84
N LYS A 143 4.02 23.09 9.51
CA LYS A 143 3.10 21.98 9.49
C LYS A 143 1.76 22.36 10.03
N ASN A 144 1.73 23.08 11.13
CA ASN A 144 0.47 23.49 11.73
C ASN A 144 -0.31 24.43 10.81
N MET A 145 0.37 25.41 10.26
CA MET A 145 -0.24 26.34 9.35
C MET A 145 -0.70 25.67 8.07
N ARG A 146 0.18 24.90 7.45
CA ARG A 146 -0.13 24.23 6.23
C ARG A 146 -1.15 23.12 6.42
N TRP A 147 -1.14 22.52 7.58
CA TRP A 147 -2.14 21.53 7.91
C TRP A 147 -3.53 22.13 7.85
N ALA A 148 -3.68 23.32 8.43
CA ALA A 148 -4.95 23.98 8.40
C ALA A 148 -5.38 24.34 6.98
N LEU A 149 -4.45 24.82 6.16
CA LEU A 149 -4.74 25.15 4.79
C LEU A 149 -5.04 23.92 3.94
N ASN A 150 -4.26 22.89 4.10
CA ASN A 150 -4.45 21.70 3.31
C ASN A 150 -5.65 20.88 3.68
N ARG A 151 -6.08 20.94 4.90
CA ARG A 151 -7.30 20.36 5.28
C ARG A 151 -8.44 20.95 4.54
N TYR A 152 -8.40 22.19 4.27
CA TYR A 152 -9.25 22.90 3.49
C TYR A 152 -9.17 22.62 2.05
N PHE A 153 -7.94 22.38 1.51
CA PHE A 153 -7.78 22.00 0.18
C PHE A 153 -8.06 20.57 -0.03
N TYR A 154 -7.54 19.68 0.80
CA TYR A 154 -7.62 18.27 0.59
C TYR A 154 -8.89 17.67 0.99
N THR A 155 -9.63 18.36 1.70
CA THR A 155 -10.94 17.94 1.79
C THR A 155 -11.58 18.29 0.55
N GLN A 156 -10.89 18.99 -0.24
CA GLN A 156 -11.25 19.22 -1.54
C GLN A 156 -10.26 18.69 -2.41
N HIS A 157 -9.18 18.33 -2.01
CA HIS A 157 -8.29 17.55 -2.76
C HIS A 157 -7.36 16.93 -1.87
N LYS A 158 -7.24 16.99 -1.23
CA LYS A 158 -6.58 16.90 -0.56
C LYS A 158 -5.83 16.66 -0.58
N ASN A 159 -5.82 16.93 -0.64
CA ASN A 159 -4.99 17.27 -0.39
C ASN A 159 -4.75 17.12 -0.37
#